data_4269a8e299f958798224f18f7c9fb62b
#
_entry.id   4269a8e299f958798224f18f7c9fb62b
#
_cell.length_a   1.000
_cell.length_b   1.000
_cell.length_c   1.000
_cell.angle_alpha   90.00
_cell.angle_beta   90.00
_cell.angle_gamma   90.00
#
_symmetry.space_group_name_H-M   'P 1'
#
loop_
_entity.id
_entity.type
_entity.pdbx_description
1 polymer ?
#
loop_
_entity_poly.entity_id
_entity_poly.type
_entity_poly.pdbx_seq_one_letter_code
_entity_poly.pdbx_strand_id
1 'polypeptide(L)'
;TVQGYAFAVFCGIVAVLSTLRWLWETDRPIKQESADIGGGIEVPIAITGPKSHGWWALNTLMVVIGMIGFMAVFAYLYLYGINPEVWSAPPPLGATAIIVGIEAAALLAAWGGRRFLASKEGRLAEDLPWMLEALAATLLVGALYLDVTGWLATGLEPTANGMGATVFMLSVLQGQVVVVAVIMATYLAFREARGIMTTPTNVTMDIVARFIMFCALQGMVFTLLPRVFPGV
;
A
#
# COMPACT_ATOMS: atom_id res chain seq x y z
N THR A 1 -7.42 -21.16 17.29
CA THR A 1 -8.09 -20.77 18.55
C THR A 1 -8.11 -19.24 18.66
N VAL A 2 -9.16 -18.66 19.25
CA VAL A 2 -9.34 -17.21 19.44
C VAL A 2 -8.12 -16.58 20.13
N GLN A 3 -7.47 -17.27 21.05
CA GLN A 3 -6.24 -16.83 21.73
C GLN A 3 -5.05 -16.66 20.76
N GLY A 4 -4.93 -17.51 19.74
CA GLY A 4 -3.87 -17.38 18.75
C GLY A 4 -4.03 -16.14 17.88
N TYR A 5 -5.25 -15.77 17.50
CA TYR A 5 -5.51 -14.54 16.73
C TYR A 5 -5.24 -13.30 17.57
N ALA A 6 -5.67 -13.26 18.82
CA ALA A 6 -5.40 -12.13 19.71
C ALA A 6 -3.89 -11.92 19.91
N PHE A 7 -3.13 -13.00 20.08
CA PHE A 7 -1.68 -12.94 20.19
C PHE A 7 -1.02 -12.44 18.89
N ALA A 8 -1.45 -12.93 17.73
CA ALA A 8 -0.93 -12.48 16.44
C ALA A 8 -1.21 -10.99 16.19
N VAL A 9 -2.42 -10.52 16.49
CA VAL A 9 -2.79 -9.10 16.39
C VAL A 9 -1.93 -8.25 17.35
N PHE A 10 -1.74 -8.69 18.58
CA PHE A 10 -0.89 -8.00 19.55
C PHE A 10 0.56 -7.90 19.04
N CYS A 11 1.15 -8.99 18.55
CA CYS A 11 2.50 -8.98 17.99
C CYS A 11 2.60 -8.04 16.77
N GLY A 12 1.58 -8.03 15.91
CA GLY A 12 1.51 -7.12 14.76
C GLY A 12 1.50 -5.66 15.18
N ILE A 13 0.67 -5.30 16.16
CA ILE A 13 0.62 -3.94 16.70
C ILE A 13 1.96 -3.53 17.30
N VAL A 14 2.58 -4.40 18.12
CA VAL A 14 3.90 -4.14 18.71
C VAL A 14 4.96 -3.94 17.64
N ALA A 15 4.96 -4.75 16.57
CA ALA A 15 5.90 -4.62 15.47
C ALA A 15 5.74 -3.27 14.75
N VAL A 16 4.50 -2.87 14.43
CA VAL A 16 4.21 -1.59 13.78
C VAL A 16 4.65 -0.41 14.67
N LEU A 17 4.26 -0.40 15.94
CA LEU A 17 4.62 0.67 16.87
C LEU A 17 6.13 0.77 17.08
N SER A 18 6.82 -0.38 17.19
CA SER A 18 8.28 -0.43 17.31
C SER A 18 8.97 0.13 16.07
N THR A 19 8.47 -0.20 14.87
CA THR A 19 8.98 0.31 13.59
C THR A 19 8.79 1.83 13.50
N LEU A 20 7.60 2.33 13.83
CA LEU A 20 7.31 3.77 13.82
C LEU A 20 8.20 4.53 14.81
N ARG A 21 8.39 3.97 16.02
CA ARG A 21 9.29 4.56 17.03
C ARG A 21 10.72 4.60 16.53
N TRP A 22 11.22 3.49 15.96
CA TRP A 22 12.56 3.41 15.40
C TRP A 22 12.77 4.44 14.29
N LEU A 23 11.82 4.56 13.37
CA LEU A 23 11.83 5.57 12.30
C LEU A 23 11.88 6.99 12.88
N TRP A 24 11.08 7.26 13.94
CA TRP A 24 11.06 8.55 14.60
C TRP A 24 12.40 8.92 15.25
N GLU A 25 13.07 7.96 15.90
CA GLU A 25 14.34 8.18 16.60
C GLU A 25 15.53 8.28 15.63
N THR A 26 15.50 7.54 14.51
CA THR A 26 16.64 7.45 13.58
C THR A 26 16.55 8.43 12.43
N ASP A 27 15.35 8.94 12.09
CA ASP A 27 15.19 9.90 11.01
C ASP A 27 15.70 11.28 11.42
N ARG A 28 16.92 11.57 10.98
CA ARG A 28 17.57 12.86 11.21
C ARG A 28 17.74 13.57 9.86
N PRO A 29 17.68 14.91 9.83
CA PRO A 29 18.05 15.66 8.62
C PRO A 29 19.51 15.33 8.29
N ILE A 30 19.69 14.57 7.22
CA ILE A 30 21.02 14.20 6.71
C ILE A 30 21.56 15.47 6.06
N LYS A 31 22.65 16.03 6.60
CA LYS A 31 23.47 16.96 5.82
C LYS A 31 23.90 16.20 4.56
N GLN A 32 23.66 16.80 3.38
CA GLN A 32 24.20 16.25 2.15
C GLN A 32 25.72 16.15 2.32
N GLU A 33 26.21 14.92 2.47
CA GLU A 33 27.63 14.68 2.42
C GLU A 33 28.06 14.83 0.97
N SER A 34 28.98 15.73 0.71
CA SER A 34 29.66 15.85 -0.58
C SER A 34 30.90 14.95 -0.54
N ALA A 35 31.10 14.16 -1.58
CA ALA A 35 32.34 13.46 -1.80
C ALA A 35 33.25 14.30 -2.71
N ASP A 36 34.44 14.64 -2.24
CA ASP A 36 35.48 15.19 -3.10
C ASP A 36 35.99 14.09 -4.03
N ILE A 37 35.71 14.26 -5.33
CA ILE A 37 36.16 13.34 -6.38
C ILE A 37 37.55 13.74 -6.95
N GLY A 38 38.21 14.73 -6.34
CA GLY A 38 39.49 15.25 -6.77
C GLY A 38 39.37 16.51 -7.60
N GLY A 39 40.45 17.31 -7.62
CA GLY A 39 40.48 18.58 -8.37
C GLY A 39 39.61 19.70 -7.78
N GLY A 40 39.19 19.60 -6.53
CA GLY A 40 38.30 20.57 -5.86
C GLY A 40 36.84 20.47 -6.31
N ILE A 41 36.44 19.36 -6.92
CA ILE A 41 35.05 19.11 -7.34
C ILE A 41 34.35 18.31 -6.25
N GLU A 42 33.47 18.93 -5.50
CA GLU A 42 32.55 18.28 -4.57
C GLU A 42 31.29 17.82 -5.29
N VAL A 43 31.03 16.53 -5.28
CA VAL A 43 29.82 15.94 -5.83
C VAL A 43 28.92 15.51 -4.68
N PRO A 44 27.66 15.98 -4.59
CA PRO A 44 26.74 15.49 -3.58
C PRO A 44 26.50 14.00 -3.83
N ILE A 45 26.69 13.18 -2.79
CA ILE A 45 26.33 11.76 -2.84
C ILE A 45 24.81 11.72 -3.06
N ALA A 46 24.40 11.28 -4.26
CA ALA A 46 22.99 11.32 -4.68
C ALA A 46 22.15 10.37 -3.83
N ILE A 47 21.62 10.89 -2.73
CA ILE A 47 20.67 10.18 -1.87
C ILE A 47 19.25 10.36 -2.41
N THR A 48 19.04 11.28 -3.38
CA THR A 48 17.73 11.70 -3.86
C THR A 48 17.63 11.61 -5.38
N GLY A 49 16.43 11.25 -5.89
CA GLY A 49 16.11 11.20 -7.31
C GLY A 49 15.92 9.78 -7.85
N PRO A 50 15.69 9.63 -9.18
CA PRO A 50 15.41 8.34 -9.83
C PRO A 50 16.56 7.32 -9.77
N LYS A 51 17.72 7.73 -9.30
CA LYS A 51 18.90 6.87 -9.10
C LYS A 51 19.18 6.59 -7.62
N SER A 52 18.31 7.05 -6.70
CA SER A 52 18.47 6.82 -5.27
C SER A 52 18.24 5.35 -4.90
N HIS A 53 18.89 4.89 -3.84
CA HIS A 53 18.69 3.54 -3.31
C HIS A 53 17.22 3.29 -2.92
N GLY A 54 16.54 4.29 -2.33
CA GLY A 54 15.12 4.19 -1.97
C GLY A 54 14.22 3.99 -3.18
N TRP A 55 14.48 4.67 -4.29
CA TRP A 55 13.72 4.50 -5.52
C TRP A 55 13.88 3.09 -6.10
N TRP A 56 15.11 2.57 -6.14
CA TRP A 56 15.37 1.21 -6.61
C TRP A 56 14.81 0.15 -5.68
N ALA A 57 14.94 0.35 -4.37
CA ALA A 57 14.36 -0.56 -3.36
C ALA A 57 12.84 -0.65 -3.51
N LEU A 58 12.16 0.49 -3.73
CA LEU A 58 10.72 0.49 -3.98
C LEU A 58 10.34 -0.28 -5.24
N ASN A 59 11.03 -0.02 -6.37
CA ASN A 59 10.70 -0.71 -7.62
C ASN A 59 10.89 -2.23 -7.48
N THR A 60 11.97 -2.66 -6.83
CA THR A 60 12.21 -4.07 -6.53
C THR A 60 11.10 -4.64 -5.65
N LEU A 61 10.72 -3.93 -4.59
CA LEU A 61 9.62 -4.32 -3.71
C LEU A 61 8.30 -4.49 -4.46
N MET A 62 7.93 -3.52 -5.31
CA MET A 62 6.70 -3.59 -6.12
C MET A 62 6.73 -4.77 -7.10
N VAL A 63 7.87 -5.07 -7.71
CA VAL A 63 8.01 -6.26 -8.59
C VAL A 63 7.81 -7.54 -7.79
N VAL A 64 8.45 -7.68 -6.63
CA VAL A 64 8.31 -8.88 -5.78
C VAL A 64 6.87 -9.07 -5.32
N ILE A 65 6.24 -8.01 -4.80
CA ILE A 65 4.84 -8.06 -4.36
C ILE A 65 3.91 -8.35 -5.56
N GLY A 66 4.16 -7.72 -6.71
CA GLY A 66 3.39 -7.95 -7.92
C GLY A 66 3.48 -9.41 -8.41
N MET A 67 4.66 -10.04 -8.31
CA MET A 67 4.82 -11.46 -8.64
C MET A 67 4.05 -12.35 -7.66
N ILE A 68 4.11 -12.07 -6.36
CA ILE A 68 3.33 -12.80 -5.35
C ILE A 68 1.83 -12.64 -5.64
N GLY A 69 1.38 -11.41 -5.92
CA GLY A 69 0.00 -11.12 -6.30
C GLY A 69 -0.44 -11.86 -7.56
N PHE A 70 0.41 -11.89 -8.58
CA PHE A 70 0.15 -12.65 -9.81
C PHE A 70 0.00 -14.16 -9.54
N MET A 71 0.86 -14.73 -8.71
CA MET A 71 0.76 -16.15 -8.32
C MET A 71 -0.53 -16.42 -7.53
N ALA A 72 -0.96 -15.49 -6.69
CA ALA A 72 -2.21 -15.61 -5.95
C ALA A 72 -3.44 -15.56 -6.89
N VAL A 73 -3.44 -14.66 -7.88
CA VAL A 73 -4.46 -14.60 -8.95
C VAL A 73 -4.47 -15.90 -9.75
N PHE A 74 -3.29 -16.39 -10.13
CA PHE A 74 -3.18 -17.67 -10.85
C PHE A 74 -3.72 -18.84 -10.03
N ALA A 75 -3.40 -18.91 -8.73
CA ALA A 75 -3.90 -19.95 -7.83
C ALA A 75 -5.43 -19.89 -7.72
N TYR A 76 -6.02 -18.70 -7.61
CA TYR A 76 -7.46 -18.50 -7.62
C TYR A 76 -8.11 -19.07 -8.91
N LEU A 77 -7.61 -18.61 -10.07
CA LEU A 77 -8.15 -19.04 -11.37
C LEU A 77 -7.97 -20.54 -11.63
N TYR A 78 -6.84 -21.10 -11.20
CA TYR A 78 -6.57 -22.53 -11.33
C TYR A 78 -7.54 -23.38 -10.49
N LEU A 79 -7.75 -23.02 -9.23
CA LEU A 79 -8.67 -23.74 -8.35
C LEU A 79 -10.13 -23.57 -8.80
N TYR A 80 -10.51 -22.38 -9.28
CA TYR A 80 -11.80 -22.11 -9.90
C TYR A 80 -12.03 -23.01 -11.12
N GLY A 81 -11.02 -23.14 -11.99
CA GLY A 81 -11.12 -23.97 -13.20
C GLY A 81 -11.25 -25.47 -12.95
N ILE A 82 -10.73 -25.96 -11.82
CA ILE A 82 -10.78 -27.39 -11.47
C ILE A 82 -12.11 -27.77 -10.77
N ASN A 83 -12.62 -26.91 -9.88
CA ASN A 83 -13.79 -27.20 -9.04
C ASN A 83 -14.76 -26.00 -9.01
N PRO A 84 -15.36 -25.63 -10.13
CA PRO A 84 -16.23 -24.45 -10.20
C PRO A 84 -17.47 -24.58 -9.30
N GLU A 85 -17.94 -25.80 -9.04
CA GLU A 85 -19.11 -26.08 -8.20
C GLU A 85 -18.93 -25.72 -6.72
N VAL A 86 -17.69 -25.53 -6.26
CA VAL A 86 -17.40 -25.16 -4.88
C VAL A 86 -17.45 -23.62 -4.68
N TRP A 87 -17.51 -22.88 -5.78
CA TRP A 87 -17.57 -21.41 -5.75
C TRP A 87 -19.01 -20.94 -5.48
N SER A 88 -19.22 -20.23 -4.40
CA SER A 88 -20.51 -19.64 -4.04
C SER A 88 -20.71 -18.25 -4.67
N ALA A 89 -21.95 -17.77 -4.66
CA ALA A 89 -22.28 -16.45 -5.16
C ALA A 89 -21.49 -15.35 -4.43
N PRO A 90 -20.96 -14.35 -5.16
CA PRO A 90 -20.23 -13.23 -4.57
C PRO A 90 -21.16 -12.26 -3.83
N PRO A 91 -20.61 -11.35 -3.01
CA PRO A 91 -21.35 -10.23 -2.45
C PRO A 91 -22.05 -9.39 -3.53
N PRO A 92 -23.12 -8.66 -3.18
CA PRO A 92 -23.86 -7.84 -4.12
C PRO A 92 -22.99 -6.86 -4.91
N LEU A 93 -23.21 -6.70 -6.20
CA LEU A 93 -22.46 -5.81 -7.09
C LEU A 93 -22.38 -4.36 -6.59
N GLY A 94 -23.44 -3.88 -5.91
CA GLY A 94 -23.46 -2.53 -5.33
C GLY A 94 -22.36 -2.31 -4.29
N ALA A 95 -22.12 -3.29 -3.41
CA ALA A 95 -21.03 -3.23 -2.43
C ALA A 95 -19.66 -3.26 -3.13
N THR A 96 -19.52 -4.07 -4.17
CA THR A 96 -18.30 -4.13 -4.99
C THR A 96 -17.96 -2.80 -5.63
N ALA A 97 -18.95 -2.12 -6.23
CA ALA A 97 -18.76 -0.82 -6.86
C ALA A 97 -18.30 0.26 -5.85
N ILE A 98 -18.80 0.21 -4.61
CA ILE A 98 -18.37 1.11 -3.54
C ILE A 98 -16.89 0.86 -3.19
N ILE A 99 -16.48 -0.39 -2.99
CA ILE A 99 -15.10 -0.74 -2.63
C ILE A 99 -14.12 -0.31 -3.73
N VAL A 100 -14.41 -0.68 -4.98
CA VAL A 100 -13.60 -0.28 -6.15
C VAL A 100 -13.58 1.24 -6.32
N GLY A 101 -14.70 1.92 -6.05
CA GLY A 101 -14.77 3.38 -6.04
C GLY A 101 -13.85 4.02 -5.00
N ILE A 102 -13.77 3.45 -3.79
CA ILE A 102 -12.86 3.91 -2.73
C ILE A 102 -11.40 3.66 -3.13
N GLU A 103 -11.08 2.52 -3.71
CA GLU A 103 -9.73 2.20 -4.21
C GLU A 103 -9.34 3.15 -5.36
N ALA A 104 -10.26 3.45 -6.27
CA ALA A 104 -10.05 4.43 -7.33
C ALA A 104 -9.85 5.85 -6.76
N ALA A 105 -10.59 6.22 -5.73
CA ALA A 105 -10.39 7.50 -5.03
C ALA A 105 -9.01 7.56 -4.35
N ALA A 106 -8.54 6.46 -3.74
CA ALA A 106 -7.20 6.36 -3.18
C ALA A 106 -6.13 6.52 -4.27
N LEU A 107 -6.30 5.86 -5.41
CA LEU A 107 -5.41 5.99 -6.58
C LEU A 107 -5.33 7.45 -7.06
N LEU A 108 -6.49 8.11 -7.20
CA LEU A 108 -6.56 9.50 -7.66
C LEU A 108 -5.98 10.47 -6.64
N ALA A 109 -6.18 10.24 -5.34
CA ALA A 109 -5.58 11.05 -4.28
C ALA A 109 -4.05 10.95 -4.31
N ALA A 110 -3.48 9.74 -4.36
CA ALA A 110 -2.03 9.55 -4.45
C ALA A 110 -1.45 10.13 -5.75
N TRP A 111 -2.13 9.94 -6.88
CA TRP A 111 -1.73 10.55 -8.15
C TRP A 111 -1.78 12.08 -8.08
N GLY A 112 -2.81 12.65 -7.45
CA GLY A 112 -2.96 14.08 -7.20
C GLY A 112 -1.82 14.62 -6.34
N GLY A 113 -1.52 13.99 -5.21
CA GLY A 113 -0.40 14.33 -4.33
C GLY A 113 0.92 14.42 -5.10
N ARG A 114 1.20 13.41 -5.92
CA ARG A 114 2.37 13.38 -6.78
C ARG A 114 2.38 14.51 -7.83
N ARG A 115 1.23 14.88 -8.40
CA ARG A 115 1.12 15.98 -9.36
C ARG A 115 1.36 17.34 -8.71
N PHE A 116 0.80 17.55 -7.50
CA PHE A 116 1.04 18.78 -6.74
C PHE A 116 2.49 18.90 -6.30
N LEU A 117 3.17 17.81 -5.98
CA LEU A 117 4.59 17.79 -5.69
C LEU A 117 5.43 18.33 -6.87
N ALA A 118 4.99 18.12 -8.11
CA ALA A 118 5.66 18.61 -9.30
C ALA A 118 5.36 20.10 -9.60
N SER A 119 4.26 20.65 -9.03
CA SER A 119 3.91 22.07 -9.19
C SER A 119 4.59 22.89 -8.10
N LYS A 120 5.50 23.78 -8.48
CA LYS A 120 6.42 24.48 -7.56
C LYS A 120 5.85 25.74 -6.90
N GLU A 121 4.53 26.01 -6.92
CA GLU A 121 4.00 27.31 -6.52
C GLU A 121 3.07 27.22 -5.30
N GLY A 122 3.47 27.93 -4.22
CA GLY A 122 2.62 28.30 -3.06
C GLY A 122 2.61 27.32 -1.89
N ARG A 123 2.16 27.81 -0.71
CA ARG A 123 2.03 27.01 0.53
C ARG A 123 1.18 25.75 0.37
N LEU A 124 0.14 25.80 -0.48
CA LEU A 124 -0.68 24.62 -0.77
C LEU A 124 0.11 23.50 -1.46
N ALA A 125 1.19 23.83 -2.17
CA ALA A 125 2.07 22.83 -2.78
C ALA A 125 2.96 22.10 -1.76
N GLU A 126 3.11 22.64 -0.56
CA GLU A 126 3.90 22.04 0.51
C GLU A 126 3.06 21.03 1.32
N ASP A 127 1.85 21.42 1.74
CA ASP A 127 1.03 20.63 2.64
C ASP A 127 0.13 19.60 1.93
N LEU A 128 -0.44 19.96 0.79
CA LEU A 128 -1.43 19.16 0.10
C LEU A 128 -0.93 17.76 -0.32
N PRO A 129 0.32 17.57 -0.80
CA PRO A 129 0.80 16.25 -1.19
C PRO A 129 0.74 15.21 -0.08
N TRP A 130 1.30 15.50 1.10
CA TRP A 130 1.33 14.52 2.18
C TRP A 130 -0.08 14.25 2.75
N MET A 131 -0.96 15.26 2.76
CA MET A 131 -2.36 15.09 3.17
C MET A 131 -3.12 14.16 2.21
N LEU A 132 -2.87 14.27 0.91
CA LEU A 132 -3.47 13.39 -0.09
C LEU A 132 -2.94 11.95 0.03
N GLU A 133 -1.67 11.77 0.38
CA GLU A 133 -1.10 10.44 0.65
C GLU A 133 -1.71 9.81 1.90
N ALA A 134 -1.86 10.57 2.98
CA ALA A 134 -2.50 10.12 4.21
C ALA A 134 -3.98 9.76 3.98
N LEU A 135 -4.71 10.58 3.20
CA LEU A 135 -6.08 10.28 2.78
C LEU A 135 -6.13 8.99 1.97
N ALA A 136 -5.25 8.84 0.99
CA ALA A 136 -5.21 7.66 0.13
C ALA A 136 -4.95 6.38 0.94
N ALA A 137 -3.98 6.40 1.88
CA ALA A 137 -3.72 5.26 2.78
C ALA A 137 -4.94 4.94 3.65
N THR A 138 -5.64 5.95 4.17
CA THR A 138 -6.87 5.77 4.97
C THR A 138 -7.99 5.14 4.14
N LEU A 139 -8.17 5.58 2.89
CA LEU A 139 -9.15 5.01 1.97
C LEU A 139 -8.85 3.54 1.68
N LEU A 140 -7.58 3.15 1.51
CA LEU A 140 -7.19 1.75 1.31
C LEU A 140 -7.52 0.87 2.52
N VAL A 141 -7.35 1.38 3.74
CA VAL A 141 -7.77 0.66 4.97
C VAL A 141 -9.28 0.47 4.98
N GLY A 142 -10.04 1.52 4.63
CA GLY A 142 -11.50 1.47 4.54
C GLY A 142 -11.99 0.46 3.48
N ALA A 143 -11.38 0.46 2.29
CA ALA A 143 -11.69 -0.48 1.23
C ALA A 143 -11.44 -1.94 1.66
N LEU A 144 -10.27 -2.22 2.25
CA LEU A 144 -9.93 -3.54 2.77
C LEU A 144 -10.91 -4.01 3.85
N TYR A 145 -11.26 -3.13 4.78
CA TYR A 145 -12.23 -3.43 5.83
C TYR A 145 -13.60 -3.81 5.26
N LEU A 146 -14.10 -3.04 4.29
CA LEU A 146 -15.37 -3.31 3.62
C LEU A 146 -15.32 -4.61 2.80
N ASP A 147 -14.20 -4.89 2.16
CA ASP A 147 -14.02 -6.13 1.38
C ASP A 147 -14.07 -7.37 2.29
N VAL A 148 -13.26 -7.39 3.35
CA VAL A 148 -13.20 -8.51 4.30
C VAL A 148 -14.54 -8.71 5.00
N THR A 149 -15.16 -7.64 5.51
CA THR A 149 -16.47 -7.73 6.18
C THR A 149 -17.59 -8.15 5.23
N GLY A 150 -17.52 -7.70 3.96
CA GLY A 150 -18.43 -8.14 2.92
C GLY A 150 -18.39 -9.65 2.68
N TRP A 151 -17.20 -10.22 2.58
CA TRP A 151 -17.05 -11.68 2.46
C TRP A 151 -17.48 -12.44 3.71
N LEU A 152 -17.13 -11.96 4.90
CA LEU A 152 -17.60 -12.57 6.15
C LEU A 152 -19.12 -12.54 6.27
N ALA A 153 -19.79 -11.50 5.80
CA ALA A 153 -21.23 -11.37 5.80
C ALA A 153 -21.93 -12.39 4.87
N THR A 154 -21.25 -12.92 3.85
CA THR A 154 -21.78 -14.01 3.02
C THR A 154 -21.69 -15.38 3.69
N GLY A 155 -21.08 -15.48 4.88
CA GLY A 155 -20.83 -16.75 5.57
C GLY A 155 -19.64 -17.53 5.00
N LEU A 156 -18.82 -16.92 4.14
CA LEU A 156 -17.63 -17.56 3.60
C LEU A 156 -16.58 -17.69 4.70
N GLU A 157 -16.14 -18.92 4.95
CA GLU A 157 -15.09 -19.23 5.93
C GLU A 157 -13.76 -19.54 5.21
N PRO A 158 -12.62 -19.05 5.74
CA PRO A 158 -11.30 -19.27 5.13
C PRO A 158 -10.91 -20.75 4.97
N THR A 159 -11.46 -21.61 5.82
CA THR A 159 -11.11 -23.03 5.91
C THR A 159 -12.17 -23.95 5.32
N ALA A 160 -13.31 -23.42 4.87
CA ALA A 160 -14.44 -24.23 4.41
C ALA A 160 -14.17 -24.92 3.07
N ASN A 161 -13.54 -24.19 2.13
CA ASN A 161 -13.30 -24.67 0.77
C ASN A 161 -12.18 -23.88 0.06
N GLY A 162 -11.87 -24.29 -1.18
CA GLY A 162 -10.84 -23.63 -2.00
C GLY A 162 -11.14 -22.16 -2.30
N MET A 163 -12.40 -21.78 -2.48
CA MET A 163 -12.82 -20.40 -2.65
C MET A 163 -12.51 -19.57 -1.40
N GLY A 164 -12.96 -20.01 -0.23
CA GLY A 164 -12.70 -19.32 1.03
C GLY A 164 -11.20 -19.12 1.25
N ALA A 165 -10.42 -20.18 1.08
CA ALA A 165 -8.97 -20.13 1.26
C ALA A 165 -8.32 -19.08 0.33
N THR A 166 -8.68 -19.05 -0.95
CA THR A 166 -8.07 -18.14 -1.93
C THR A 166 -8.57 -16.69 -1.79
N VAL A 167 -9.84 -16.47 -1.53
CA VAL A 167 -10.38 -15.10 -1.30
C VAL A 167 -9.74 -14.47 -0.08
N PHE A 168 -9.66 -15.20 1.05
CA PHE A 168 -9.00 -14.66 2.24
C PHE A 168 -7.48 -14.56 2.09
N MET A 169 -6.83 -15.40 1.28
CA MET A 169 -5.42 -15.23 0.91
C MET A 169 -5.21 -13.92 0.15
N LEU A 170 -6.03 -13.59 -0.84
CA LEU A 170 -5.97 -12.32 -1.55
C LEU A 170 -6.15 -11.14 -0.60
N SER A 171 -7.13 -11.21 0.32
CA SER A 171 -7.37 -10.16 1.32
C SER A 171 -6.20 -9.99 2.30
N VAL A 172 -5.55 -11.08 2.72
CA VAL A 172 -4.36 -11.04 3.59
C VAL A 172 -3.17 -10.42 2.87
N LEU A 173 -2.92 -10.81 1.62
CA LEU A 173 -1.86 -10.21 0.82
C LEU A 173 -2.09 -8.71 0.61
N GLN A 174 -3.32 -8.31 0.30
CA GLN A 174 -3.69 -6.89 0.22
C GLN A 174 -3.51 -6.18 1.56
N GLY A 175 -3.89 -6.83 2.66
CA GLY A 175 -3.73 -6.29 4.01
C GLY A 175 -2.27 -5.99 4.37
N GLN A 176 -1.34 -6.89 4.03
CA GLN A 176 0.09 -6.67 4.24
C GLN A 176 0.60 -5.44 3.50
N VAL A 177 0.20 -5.29 2.24
CA VAL A 177 0.61 -4.15 1.40
C VAL A 177 0.02 -2.84 1.92
N VAL A 178 -1.25 -2.86 2.34
CA VAL A 178 -1.93 -1.70 2.95
C VAL A 178 -1.26 -1.30 4.27
N VAL A 179 -0.87 -2.24 5.13
CA VAL A 179 -0.12 -1.93 6.36
C VAL A 179 1.19 -1.22 6.05
N VAL A 180 1.95 -1.67 5.05
CA VAL A 180 3.18 -0.99 4.61
C VAL A 180 2.86 0.41 4.09
N ALA A 181 1.80 0.59 3.30
CA ALA A 181 1.37 1.91 2.81
C ALA A 181 1.02 2.86 3.97
N VAL A 182 0.32 2.39 4.99
CA VAL A 182 0.00 3.16 6.21
C VAL A 182 1.27 3.56 6.96
N ILE A 183 2.23 2.64 7.14
CA ILE A 183 3.51 2.96 7.77
C ILE A 183 4.24 4.04 6.99
N MET A 184 4.32 3.91 5.66
CA MET A 184 4.98 4.89 4.80
C MET A 184 4.29 6.27 4.84
N ALA A 185 2.96 6.31 4.78
CA ALA A 185 2.19 7.56 4.88
C ALA A 185 2.34 8.22 6.27
N THR A 186 2.33 7.43 7.34
CA THR A 186 2.55 7.91 8.71
C THR A 186 3.97 8.47 8.87
N TYR A 187 4.97 7.79 8.32
CA TYR A 187 6.34 8.27 8.30
C TYR A 187 6.47 9.61 7.57
N LEU A 188 5.80 9.73 6.42
CA LEU A 188 5.76 10.97 5.65
C LEU A 188 5.16 12.12 6.48
N ALA A 189 4.03 11.89 7.15
CA ALA A 189 3.38 12.86 8.03
C ALA A 189 4.30 13.27 9.20
N PHE A 190 5.05 12.33 9.79
CA PHE A 190 6.01 12.63 10.83
C PHE A 190 7.18 13.50 10.34
N ARG A 191 7.68 13.25 9.15
CA ARG A 191 8.74 14.08 8.54
C ARG A 191 8.26 15.49 8.29
N GLU A 192 7.04 15.64 7.80
CA GLU A 192 6.42 16.95 7.60
C GLU A 192 6.24 17.68 8.93
N ALA A 193 5.65 17.04 9.93
CA ALA A 193 5.45 17.61 11.27
C ALA A 193 6.76 18.08 11.95
N ARG A 194 7.90 17.48 11.57
CA ARG A 194 9.24 17.87 12.06
C ARG A 194 9.94 18.91 11.18
N GLY A 195 9.32 19.39 10.11
CA GLY A 195 9.91 20.31 9.17
C GLY A 195 11.15 19.77 8.45
N ILE A 196 11.27 18.44 8.31
CA ILE A 196 12.42 17.80 7.65
C ILE A 196 12.25 17.80 6.12
N MET A 197 11.04 18.04 5.64
CA MET A 197 10.68 18.02 4.23
C MET A 197 10.98 19.38 3.58
N THR A 198 12.25 19.66 3.35
CA THR A 198 12.71 21.01 2.94
C THR A 198 12.91 21.22 1.45
N THR A 199 12.65 20.22 0.61
CA THR A 199 12.90 20.36 -0.85
C THR A 199 11.69 19.98 -1.69
N PRO A 200 11.38 20.78 -2.74
CA PRO A 200 10.23 20.53 -3.62
C PRO A 200 10.35 19.25 -4.48
N THR A 201 11.50 18.58 -4.46
CA THR A 201 11.75 17.31 -5.14
C THR A 201 11.94 16.19 -4.12
N ASN A 202 10.98 16.02 -3.22
CA ASN A 202 11.10 15.01 -2.18
C ASN A 202 10.85 13.62 -2.74
N VAL A 203 11.93 12.88 -2.95
CA VAL A 203 11.88 11.49 -3.44
C VAL A 203 11.06 10.60 -2.51
N THR A 204 11.04 10.90 -1.22
CA THR A 204 10.24 10.14 -0.26
C THR A 204 8.75 10.24 -0.58
N MET A 205 8.22 11.43 -0.90
CA MET A 205 6.83 11.58 -1.33
C MET A 205 6.54 10.84 -2.63
N ASP A 206 7.40 10.98 -3.66
CA ASP A 206 7.22 10.25 -4.93
C ASP A 206 7.23 8.73 -4.74
N ILE A 207 8.07 8.23 -3.82
CA ILE A 207 8.13 6.82 -3.45
C ILE A 207 6.82 6.36 -2.78
N VAL A 208 6.33 7.12 -1.78
CA VAL A 208 5.10 6.79 -1.06
C VAL A 208 3.90 6.84 -2.01
N ALA A 209 3.78 7.90 -2.81
CA ALA A 209 2.72 8.03 -3.81
C ALA A 209 2.67 6.83 -4.77
N ARG A 210 3.81 6.44 -5.33
CA ARG A 210 3.89 5.28 -6.25
C ARG A 210 3.48 3.98 -5.57
N PHE A 211 3.92 3.78 -4.33
CA PHE A 211 3.57 2.58 -3.59
C PHE A 211 2.07 2.52 -3.29
N ILE A 212 1.45 3.62 -2.85
CA ILE A 212 0.01 3.69 -2.60
C ILE A 212 -0.79 3.47 -3.90
N MET A 213 -0.34 4.06 -5.03
CA MET A 213 -0.97 3.82 -6.34
C MET A 213 -0.90 2.34 -6.73
N PHE A 214 0.24 1.68 -6.50
CA PHE A 214 0.39 0.24 -6.72
C PHE A 214 -0.56 -0.56 -5.83
N CYS A 215 -0.66 -0.22 -4.52
CA CYS A 215 -1.58 -0.86 -3.59
C CYS A 215 -3.05 -0.74 -4.04
N ALA A 216 -3.45 0.44 -4.52
CA ALA A 216 -4.81 0.67 -5.01
C ALA A 216 -5.12 -0.17 -6.25
N LEU A 217 -4.19 -0.22 -7.22
CA LEU A 217 -4.35 -1.04 -8.42
C LEU A 217 -4.42 -2.54 -8.09
N GLN A 218 -3.55 -3.02 -7.20
CA GLN A 218 -3.59 -4.41 -6.74
C GLN A 218 -4.88 -4.72 -6.01
N GLY A 219 -5.36 -3.80 -5.14
CA GLY A 219 -6.62 -3.93 -4.43
C GLY A 219 -7.80 -4.10 -5.40
N MET A 220 -7.91 -3.23 -6.42
CA MET A 220 -8.95 -3.34 -7.44
C MET A 220 -8.94 -4.72 -8.12
N VAL A 221 -7.77 -5.26 -8.46
CA VAL A 221 -7.65 -6.58 -9.07
C VAL A 221 -8.16 -7.65 -8.10
N PHE A 222 -7.73 -7.61 -6.83
CA PHE A 222 -8.10 -8.60 -5.83
C PHE A 222 -9.58 -8.51 -5.43
N THR A 223 -10.14 -7.31 -5.42
CA THR A 223 -11.57 -7.08 -5.18
C THR A 223 -12.43 -7.57 -6.35
N LEU A 224 -12.02 -7.30 -7.59
CA LEU A 224 -12.82 -7.65 -8.77
C LEU A 224 -12.72 -9.14 -9.13
N LEU A 225 -11.54 -9.75 -8.99
CA LEU A 225 -11.30 -11.11 -9.45
C LEU A 225 -12.37 -12.12 -8.95
N PRO A 226 -12.63 -12.25 -7.62
CA PRO A 226 -13.58 -13.23 -7.13
C PRO A 226 -15.05 -12.84 -7.38
N ARG A 227 -15.29 -11.63 -7.89
CA ARG A 227 -16.64 -11.14 -8.22
C ARG A 227 -16.96 -11.21 -9.73
N VAL A 228 -15.92 -11.20 -10.56
CA VAL A 228 -16.03 -11.38 -12.02
C VAL A 228 -16.06 -12.86 -12.39
N PHE A 229 -15.38 -13.69 -11.62
CA PHE A 229 -15.39 -15.14 -11.76
C PHE A 229 -16.07 -15.79 -10.54
N PRO A 230 -17.37 -15.53 -10.35
CA PRO A 230 -18.16 -16.19 -9.30
C PRO A 230 -18.42 -17.63 -9.67
N GLY A 231 -18.73 -18.44 -8.69
CA GLY A 231 -19.27 -19.78 -8.92
C GLY A 231 -20.56 -19.72 -9.73
N VAL A 232 -20.82 -20.77 -10.48
CA VAL A 232 -22.06 -20.96 -11.26
C VAL A 232 -23.18 -21.39 -10.33
#